data_ded926d3aba08c849f2f572090e350b7
#
_entry.id   ded926d3aba08c849f2f572090e350b7
#
_cell.length_a   1.000
_cell.length_b   1.000
_cell.length_c   1.000
_cell.angle_alpha   90.00
_cell.angle_beta   90.00
_cell.angle_gamma   90.00
#
_symmetry.space_group_name_H-M   'P 1'
#
loop_
_entity.id
_entity.type
_entity.pdbx_description
1 polymer ?
#
loop_
_entity_poly.entity_id
_entity_poly.type
_entity_poly.pdbx_seq_one_letter_code
_entity_poly.pdbx_strand_id
1 'polypeptide(L)'
;LKKRGSRIPLAFLTMHEIYVYDGYDTNAMAFILKPVQYERIRTCMDNALERMSDAKYIFNSKDTILSIPYADILYCQAALHYTTLVTVSETITHKIPFYEILGQLPRQFVRCHRTTSVNVMHIKQIKGRELLVSNSTWLTISKPYLNQVRETYMDWISF
;
A
#
# COMPACT_ATOMS: atom_id res chain seq x y z
N LEU A 1 -2.10 -7.49 -19.27
CA LEU A 1 -2.08 -6.72 -18.00
C LEU A 1 -3.46 -6.50 -17.39
N LYS A 2 -4.54 -7.03 -18.03
CA LYS A 2 -5.95 -6.89 -17.56
C LYS A 2 -6.40 -7.93 -16.53
N LYS A 3 -5.50 -8.71 -15.93
CA LYS A 3 -5.88 -9.71 -14.91
C LYS A 3 -5.53 -9.21 -13.51
N ARG A 4 -6.58 -8.96 -12.71
CA ARG A 4 -6.63 -8.52 -11.31
C ARG A 4 -6.36 -7.03 -11.15
N GLY A 5 -7.39 -6.27 -10.80
CA GLY A 5 -7.44 -4.85 -10.48
C GLY A 5 -6.20 -4.28 -9.79
N SER A 6 -5.11 -4.19 -10.52
CA SER A 6 -3.90 -3.53 -10.06
C SER A 6 -4.23 -2.03 -9.94
N ARG A 7 -4.24 -1.53 -8.72
CA ARG A 7 -4.38 -0.10 -8.42
C ARG A 7 -3.07 0.67 -8.61
N ILE A 8 -2.08 0.06 -9.29
CA ILE A 8 -0.81 0.72 -9.57
C ILE A 8 -1.06 1.76 -10.66
N PRO A 9 -0.79 3.05 -10.41
CA PRO A 9 -0.83 4.06 -11.44
C PRO A 9 0.15 3.71 -12.56
N LEU A 10 -0.32 3.73 -13.80
CA LEU A 10 0.48 3.40 -14.97
C LEU A 10 0.62 4.63 -15.86
N ALA A 11 1.84 5.00 -16.20
CA ALA A 11 2.13 6.04 -17.17
C ALA A 11 2.95 5.46 -18.33
N PHE A 12 2.66 5.91 -19.55
CA PHE A 12 3.40 5.53 -20.75
C PHE A 12 4.29 6.67 -21.23
N LEU A 13 5.53 6.34 -21.59
CA LEU A 13 6.44 7.24 -22.27
C LEU A 13 6.57 6.80 -23.72
N THR A 14 6.20 7.65 -24.66
CA THR A 14 6.19 7.32 -26.10
C THR A 14 6.84 8.41 -26.94
N MET A 15 7.35 8.03 -28.11
CA MET A 15 7.82 8.98 -29.14
C MET A 15 6.71 9.31 -30.17
N HIS A 16 5.59 8.60 -30.13
CA HIS A 16 4.52 8.71 -31.13
C HIS A 16 3.27 9.35 -30.53
N GLU A 17 2.85 10.46 -31.11
CA GLU A 17 1.63 11.18 -30.68
C GLU A 17 0.35 10.36 -30.84
N ILE A 18 0.30 9.45 -31.81
CA ILE A 18 -0.87 8.62 -32.10
C ILE A 18 -1.31 7.79 -30.87
N TYR A 19 -0.34 7.28 -30.08
CA TYR A 19 -0.65 6.49 -28.89
C TYR A 19 -1.20 7.32 -27.72
N VAL A 20 -1.11 8.64 -27.79
CA VAL A 20 -1.71 9.54 -26.79
C VAL A 20 -3.22 9.56 -26.96
N TYR A 21 -3.72 9.44 -28.21
CA TYR A 21 -5.16 9.45 -28.53
C TYR A 21 -5.81 8.06 -28.39
N ASP A 22 -5.11 6.98 -28.71
CA ASP A 22 -5.62 5.61 -28.58
C ASP A 22 -5.57 5.07 -27.13
N GLY A 23 -4.91 5.78 -26.24
CA GLY A 23 -4.68 5.36 -24.84
C GLY A 23 -5.87 5.42 -23.91
N TYR A 24 -7.01 5.96 -24.34
CA TYR A 24 -8.22 6.08 -23.51
C TYR A 24 -8.77 4.73 -23.01
N ASP A 25 -8.51 3.65 -23.71
CA ASP A 25 -8.95 2.30 -23.33
C ASP A 25 -8.05 1.57 -22.32
N THR A 26 -6.87 2.13 -21.98
CA THR A 26 -5.87 1.42 -21.18
C THR A 26 -5.94 1.70 -19.68
N ASN A 27 -6.79 2.63 -19.23
CA ASN A 27 -6.85 3.11 -17.85
C ASN A 27 -5.49 3.60 -17.32
N ALA A 28 -4.63 4.09 -18.22
CA ALA A 28 -3.37 4.71 -17.88
C ALA A 28 -3.60 6.08 -17.23
N MET A 29 -2.78 6.43 -16.26
CA MET A 29 -2.86 7.71 -15.56
C MET A 29 -2.33 8.86 -16.42
N ALA A 30 -1.30 8.60 -17.23
CA ALA A 30 -0.69 9.59 -18.10
C ALA A 30 -0.01 8.95 -19.31
N PHE A 31 0.03 9.72 -20.41
CA PHE A 31 0.88 9.50 -21.56
C PHE A 31 1.83 10.68 -21.69
N ILE A 32 3.14 10.42 -21.64
CA ILE A 32 4.18 11.45 -21.70
C ILE A 32 4.93 11.27 -23.01
N LEU A 33 4.92 12.32 -23.84
CA LEU A 33 5.64 12.33 -25.10
C LEU A 33 7.12 12.63 -24.86
N LYS A 34 8.00 11.92 -25.57
CA LYS A 34 9.43 12.23 -25.61
C LYS A 34 9.72 13.37 -26.61
N PRO A 35 10.64 14.32 -26.32
CA PRO A 35 11.52 14.38 -25.17
C PRO A 35 10.78 14.72 -23.87
N VAL A 36 11.16 14.01 -22.79
CA VAL A 36 10.47 14.11 -21.51
C VAL A 36 10.84 15.42 -20.80
N GLN A 37 9.84 16.22 -20.48
CA GLN A 37 10.00 17.44 -19.67
C GLN A 37 9.88 17.09 -18.19
N TYR A 38 10.77 17.60 -17.37
CA TYR A 38 10.80 17.36 -15.92
C TYR A 38 9.45 17.69 -15.25
N GLU A 39 8.83 18.82 -15.59
CA GLU A 39 7.55 19.25 -15.02
C GLU A 39 6.41 18.25 -15.31
N ARG A 40 6.42 17.61 -16.49
CA ARG A 40 5.41 16.59 -16.81
C ARG A 40 5.58 15.31 -16.00
N ILE A 41 6.82 14.88 -15.75
CA ILE A 41 7.07 13.75 -14.86
C ILE A 41 6.65 14.10 -13.44
N ARG A 42 7.05 15.26 -12.94
CA ARG A 42 6.68 15.72 -11.61
C ARG A 42 5.16 15.72 -11.40
N THR A 43 4.42 16.37 -12.29
CA THR A 43 2.95 16.39 -12.23
C THR A 43 2.34 14.97 -12.27
N CYS A 44 2.91 14.10 -13.11
CA CYS A 44 2.47 12.70 -13.19
C CYS A 44 2.70 11.96 -11.87
N MET A 45 3.85 12.17 -11.22
CA MET A 45 4.17 11.56 -9.94
C MET A 45 3.32 12.13 -8.80
N ASP A 46 3.10 13.44 -8.77
CA ASP A 46 2.23 14.08 -7.78
C ASP A 46 0.79 13.53 -7.87
N ASN A 47 0.24 13.42 -9.07
CA ASN A 47 -1.07 12.80 -9.31
C ASN A 47 -1.10 11.30 -8.92
N ALA A 48 0.01 10.58 -9.11
CA ALA A 48 0.11 9.19 -8.69
C ALA A 48 0.08 9.07 -7.17
N LEU A 49 0.82 9.93 -6.48
CA LEU A 49 0.87 9.98 -5.02
C LEU A 49 -0.49 10.34 -4.43
N GLU A 50 -1.19 11.33 -4.99
CA GLU A 50 -2.57 11.67 -4.58
C GLU A 50 -3.50 10.46 -4.72
N ARG A 51 -3.51 9.80 -5.88
CA ARG A 51 -4.36 8.61 -6.09
C ARG A 51 -4.00 7.45 -5.18
N MET A 52 -2.74 7.31 -4.79
CA MET A 52 -2.30 6.29 -3.82
C MET A 52 -2.67 6.66 -2.39
N SER A 53 -2.62 7.96 -2.02
CA SER A 53 -3.03 8.44 -0.71
C SER A 53 -4.54 8.33 -0.50
N ASP A 54 -5.33 8.49 -1.56
CA ASP A 54 -6.79 8.32 -1.53
C ASP A 54 -7.23 6.84 -1.54
N ALA A 55 -6.30 5.90 -1.72
CA ALA A 55 -6.62 4.49 -1.70
C ALA A 55 -7.08 4.06 -0.30
N LYS A 56 -8.24 3.37 -0.25
CA LYS A 56 -8.90 3.00 1.00
C LYS A 56 -9.12 1.49 1.08
N TYR A 57 -8.98 0.97 2.29
CA TYR A 57 -9.52 -0.32 2.65
C TYR A 57 -11.03 -0.21 2.76
N ILE A 58 -11.75 -1.06 2.02
CA ILE A 58 -13.21 -1.09 2.06
C ILE A 58 -13.64 -2.44 2.61
N PHE A 59 -14.36 -2.41 3.72
CA PHE A 59 -15.05 -3.56 4.27
C PHE A 59 -16.55 -3.36 4.11
N ASN A 60 -17.21 -4.35 3.54
CA ASN A 60 -18.66 -4.34 3.34
C ASN A 60 -19.23 -5.65 3.87
N SER A 61 -20.08 -5.57 4.87
CA SER A 61 -20.90 -6.66 5.42
C SER A 61 -22.36 -6.28 5.39
N LYS A 62 -23.26 -7.21 5.77
CA LYS A 62 -24.71 -6.96 5.77
C LYS A 62 -25.10 -5.71 6.57
N ASP A 63 -24.38 -5.44 7.68
CA ASP A 63 -24.77 -4.41 8.65
C ASP A 63 -23.73 -3.29 8.77
N THR A 64 -22.59 -3.38 8.08
CA THR A 64 -21.48 -2.44 8.26
C THR A 64 -20.75 -2.19 6.96
N ILE A 65 -20.59 -0.91 6.61
CA ILE A 65 -19.71 -0.45 5.54
C ILE A 65 -18.63 0.41 6.18
N LEU A 66 -17.36 0.02 6.03
CA LEU A 66 -16.21 0.77 6.50
C LEU A 66 -15.34 1.17 5.32
N SER A 67 -14.83 2.39 5.38
CA SER A 67 -13.90 2.92 4.41
C SER A 67 -12.75 3.61 5.17
N ILE A 68 -11.58 2.97 5.19
CA ILE A 68 -10.42 3.41 5.97
C ILE A 68 -9.29 3.72 4.99
N PRO A 69 -8.75 4.95 4.98
CA PRO A 69 -7.55 5.25 4.21
C PRO A 69 -6.41 4.30 4.59
N TYR A 70 -5.70 3.74 3.60
CA TYR A 70 -4.56 2.87 3.92
C TYR A 70 -3.45 3.62 4.68
N ALA A 71 -3.35 4.92 4.50
CA ALA A 71 -2.43 5.77 5.24
C ALA A 71 -2.72 5.79 6.75
N ASP A 72 -3.98 5.57 7.15
CA ASP A 72 -4.37 5.57 8.56
C ASP A 72 -4.18 4.20 9.24
N ILE A 73 -3.96 3.14 8.47
CA ILE A 73 -3.75 1.79 9.00
C ILE A 73 -2.29 1.59 9.35
N LEU A 74 -2.00 1.37 10.63
CA LEU A 74 -0.65 1.14 11.16
C LEU A 74 -0.18 -0.29 10.88
N TYR A 75 -0.99 -1.24 11.28
CA TYR A 75 -0.75 -2.67 11.06
C TYR A 75 -2.05 -3.46 11.14
N CYS A 76 -2.02 -4.67 10.64
CA CYS A 76 -3.10 -5.64 10.82
C CYS A 76 -2.55 -6.93 11.46
N GLN A 77 -3.36 -7.52 12.34
CA GLN A 77 -3.00 -8.70 13.10
C GLN A 77 -4.15 -9.70 13.17
N ALA A 78 -3.84 -10.97 12.90
CA ALA A 78 -4.81 -12.05 13.04
C ALA A 78 -4.73 -12.72 14.42
N ALA A 79 -5.89 -13.01 14.97
CA ALA A 79 -6.07 -13.85 16.14
C ALA A 79 -7.26 -14.81 15.91
N LEU A 80 -6.98 -16.11 15.87
CA LEU A 80 -7.98 -17.15 15.57
C LEU A 80 -8.66 -16.89 14.21
N HIS A 81 -9.96 -16.59 14.23
CA HIS A 81 -10.79 -16.34 13.03
C HIS A 81 -11.03 -14.85 12.76
N TYR A 82 -10.38 -13.97 13.50
CA TYR A 82 -10.55 -12.53 13.40
C TYR A 82 -9.28 -11.88 12.91
N THR A 83 -9.43 -10.82 12.15
CA THR A 83 -8.34 -9.91 11.81
C THR A 83 -8.65 -8.52 12.37
N THR A 84 -7.69 -7.98 13.08
CA THR A 84 -7.74 -6.66 13.70
C THR A 84 -6.90 -5.70 12.87
N LEU A 85 -7.50 -4.59 12.46
CA LEU A 85 -6.85 -3.43 11.87
C LEU A 85 -6.61 -2.41 12.98
N VAL A 86 -5.37 -2.05 13.21
CA VAL A 86 -5.00 -0.97 14.14
C VAL A 86 -4.72 0.27 13.31
N THR A 87 -5.51 1.30 13.54
CA THR A 87 -5.40 2.58 12.85
C THR A 87 -4.83 3.66 13.75
N VAL A 88 -4.63 4.85 13.21
CA VAL A 88 -4.18 6.02 13.99
C VAL A 88 -5.19 6.45 15.05
N SER A 89 -6.48 6.17 14.86
CA SER A 89 -7.58 6.62 15.72
C SER A 89 -8.23 5.51 16.54
N GLU A 90 -8.31 4.30 15.99
CA GLU A 90 -9.11 3.21 16.58
C GLU A 90 -8.58 1.82 16.19
N THR A 91 -9.14 0.82 16.83
CA THR A 91 -8.87 -0.60 16.52
C THR A 91 -10.16 -1.27 16.07
N ILE A 92 -10.12 -1.86 14.89
CA ILE A 92 -11.30 -2.45 14.23
C ILE A 92 -11.05 -3.93 14.02
N THR A 93 -11.97 -4.77 14.50
CA THR A 93 -11.86 -6.23 14.40
C THR A 93 -12.96 -6.80 13.52
N HIS A 94 -12.56 -7.60 12.54
CA HIS A 94 -13.45 -8.27 11.61
C HIS A 94 -13.31 -9.78 11.69
N LYS A 95 -14.41 -10.48 11.47
CA LYS A 95 -14.40 -11.94 11.25
C LYS A 95 -14.07 -12.24 9.78
N ILE A 96 -12.85 -11.91 9.38
CA ILE A 96 -12.30 -12.15 8.04
C ILE A 96 -10.96 -12.88 8.19
N PRO A 97 -10.68 -13.88 7.34
CA PRO A 97 -9.38 -14.52 7.30
C PRO A 97 -8.26 -13.53 6.93
N PHE A 98 -7.13 -13.65 7.60
CA PHE A 98 -5.99 -12.74 7.40
C PHE A 98 -5.48 -12.69 5.95
N TYR A 99 -5.51 -13.83 5.24
CA TYR A 99 -5.06 -13.89 3.84
C TYR A 99 -5.94 -13.04 2.90
N GLU A 100 -7.24 -12.90 3.19
CA GLU A 100 -8.14 -12.06 2.40
C GLU A 100 -7.79 -10.58 2.56
N ILE A 101 -7.48 -10.16 3.79
CA ILE A 101 -7.02 -8.79 4.06
C ILE A 101 -5.68 -8.54 3.37
N LEU A 102 -4.71 -9.45 3.50
CA LEU A 102 -3.41 -9.35 2.84
C LEU A 102 -3.52 -9.17 1.32
N GLY A 103 -4.51 -9.81 0.69
CA GLY A 103 -4.75 -9.67 -0.75
C GLY A 103 -5.26 -8.30 -1.18
N GLN A 104 -5.77 -7.50 -0.25
CA GLN A 104 -6.28 -6.15 -0.49
C GLN A 104 -5.26 -5.05 -0.14
N LEU A 105 -4.28 -5.37 0.71
CA LEU A 105 -3.30 -4.38 1.17
C LEU A 105 -2.33 -3.99 0.05
N PRO A 106 -2.04 -2.68 -0.10
CA PRO A 106 -1.04 -2.20 -1.06
C PRO A 106 0.39 -2.52 -0.60
N ARG A 107 1.37 -2.25 -1.49
CA ARG A 107 2.79 -2.61 -1.30
C ARG A 107 3.46 -2.04 -0.06
N GLN A 108 2.96 -0.92 0.47
CA GLN A 108 3.46 -0.35 1.72
C GLN A 108 3.20 -1.23 2.95
N PHE A 109 2.40 -2.28 2.82
CA PHE A 109 2.20 -3.25 3.87
C PHE A 109 3.12 -4.44 3.67
N VAL A 110 4.04 -4.64 4.61
CA VAL A 110 4.97 -5.76 4.62
C VAL A 110 4.65 -6.73 5.76
N ARG A 111 4.72 -8.00 5.44
CA ARG A 111 4.49 -9.04 6.44
C ARG A 111 5.69 -9.14 7.39
N CYS A 112 5.47 -8.93 8.69
CA CYS A 112 6.53 -9.05 9.72
C CYS A 112 6.40 -10.33 10.55
N HIS A 113 5.21 -10.93 10.59
CA HIS A 113 4.93 -12.19 11.29
C HIS A 113 3.91 -13.01 10.49
N ARG A 114 3.77 -14.30 10.81
CA ARG A 114 2.75 -15.16 10.17
C ARG A 114 1.32 -14.63 10.32
N THR A 115 1.08 -13.85 11.37
CA THR A 115 -0.22 -13.26 11.71
C THR A 115 -0.22 -11.73 11.67
N THR A 116 0.87 -11.07 11.23
CA THR A 116 0.97 -9.61 11.32
C THR A 116 1.59 -9.02 10.07
N SER A 117 0.97 -7.98 9.54
CA SER A 117 1.49 -7.14 8.46
C SER A 117 1.48 -5.69 8.91
N VAL A 118 2.57 -4.96 8.68
CA VAL A 118 2.76 -3.58 9.12
C VAL A 118 2.88 -2.66 7.92
N ASN A 119 2.34 -1.46 8.03
CA ASN A 119 2.52 -0.39 7.08
C ASN A 119 3.88 0.29 7.32
N VAL A 120 4.77 0.23 6.33
CA VAL A 120 6.12 0.80 6.45
C VAL A 120 6.12 2.30 6.72
N MET A 121 5.09 3.03 6.28
CA MET A 121 4.91 4.46 6.57
C MET A 121 4.88 4.77 8.07
N HIS A 122 4.46 3.82 8.87
CA HIS A 122 4.32 3.97 10.32
C HIS A 122 5.44 3.31 11.12
N ILE A 123 6.47 2.77 10.48
CA ILE A 123 7.65 2.25 11.18
C ILE A 123 8.54 3.43 11.57
N LYS A 124 8.78 3.59 12.86
CA LYS A 124 9.72 4.59 13.41
C LYS A 124 11.14 4.04 13.51
N GLN A 125 11.28 2.77 13.84
CA GLN A 125 12.58 2.14 14.12
C GLN A 125 12.51 0.64 13.92
N ILE A 126 13.61 0.05 13.44
CA ILE A 126 13.83 -1.39 13.46
C ILE A 126 15.10 -1.66 14.29
N LYS A 127 14.98 -2.48 15.34
CA LYS A 127 16.10 -2.89 16.19
C LYS A 127 16.13 -4.41 16.30
N GLY A 128 17.14 -5.04 15.71
CA GLY A 128 17.23 -6.49 15.69
C GLY A 128 16.05 -7.13 14.96
N ARG A 129 15.21 -7.85 15.69
CA ARG A 129 13.97 -8.50 15.23
C ARG A 129 12.70 -7.84 15.82
N GLU A 130 12.77 -6.59 16.14
CA GLU A 130 11.65 -5.80 16.63
C GLU A 130 11.52 -4.53 15.82
N LEU A 131 10.32 -4.08 15.60
CA LEU A 131 10.03 -2.80 14.99
C LEU A 131 9.09 -1.98 15.86
N LEU A 132 9.35 -0.67 15.92
CA LEU A 132 8.55 0.30 16.64
C LEU A 132 7.61 1.00 15.66
N VAL A 133 6.32 0.93 15.96
CA VAL A 133 5.26 1.61 15.18
C VAL A 133 5.00 3.01 15.75
N SER A 134 4.40 3.88 14.95
CA SER A 134 4.12 5.29 15.31
C SER A 134 3.28 5.47 16.58
N ASN A 135 2.42 4.52 16.91
CA ASN A 135 1.64 4.48 18.16
C ASN A 135 2.41 3.92 19.37
N SER A 136 3.75 3.83 19.27
CA SER A 136 4.64 3.30 20.30
C SER A 136 4.50 1.80 20.61
N THR A 137 3.84 1.04 19.74
CA THR A 137 3.77 -0.42 19.83
C THR A 137 5.03 -1.06 19.25
N TRP A 138 5.60 -2.02 19.96
CA TRP A 138 6.67 -2.90 19.44
C TRP A 138 6.05 -4.16 18.84
N LEU A 139 6.43 -4.48 17.59
CA LEU A 139 6.03 -5.69 16.90
C LEU A 139 7.27 -6.57 16.65
N THR A 140 7.11 -7.87 16.85
CA THR A 140 8.18 -8.84 16.58
C THR A 140 8.24 -9.19 15.09
N ILE A 141 9.46 -9.23 14.55
CA ILE A 141 9.72 -9.70 13.19
C ILE A 141 10.20 -11.14 13.27
N SER A 142 9.44 -12.07 12.70
CA SER A 142 9.87 -13.46 12.59
C SER A 142 11.01 -13.61 11.57
N LYS A 143 11.94 -14.52 11.83
CA LYS A 143 13.15 -14.72 11.03
C LYS A 143 12.90 -14.77 9.50
N PRO A 144 11.86 -15.46 8.98
CA PRO A 144 11.62 -15.54 7.54
C PRO A 144 11.26 -14.19 6.88
N TYR A 145 10.76 -13.22 7.66
CA TYR A 145 10.30 -11.94 7.13
C TYR A 145 11.31 -10.79 7.32
N LEU A 146 12.41 -11.03 8.05
CA LEU A 146 13.32 -9.97 8.49
C LEU A 146 13.95 -9.21 7.31
N ASN A 147 14.44 -9.92 6.31
CA ASN A 147 15.09 -9.28 5.15
C ASN A 147 14.06 -8.46 4.37
N GLN A 148 12.90 -9.05 4.07
CA GLN A 148 11.84 -8.34 3.33
C GLN A 148 11.37 -7.06 4.06
N VAL A 149 11.19 -7.12 5.38
CA VAL A 149 10.80 -5.93 6.17
C VAL A 149 11.86 -4.84 6.07
N ARG A 150 13.15 -5.22 6.21
CA ARG A 150 14.26 -4.26 6.14
C ARG A 150 14.39 -3.63 4.76
N GLU A 151 14.35 -4.44 3.70
CA GLU A 151 14.43 -3.97 2.31
C GLU A 151 13.28 -3.01 2.01
N THR A 152 12.04 -3.42 2.28
CA THR A 152 10.86 -2.57 2.03
C THR A 152 10.93 -1.25 2.81
N TYR A 153 11.39 -1.29 4.06
CA TYR A 153 11.54 -0.08 4.88
C TYR A 153 12.67 0.82 4.39
N MET A 154 13.83 0.24 3.99
CA MET A 154 14.94 1.01 3.41
C MET A 154 14.54 1.67 2.09
N ASP A 155 13.84 0.94 1.22
CA ASP A 155 13.30 1.50 -0.01
C ASP A 155 12.37 2.69 0.28
N TRP A 156 11.54 2.57 1.32
CA TRP A 156 10.62 3.64 1.72
C TRP A 156 11.33 4.91 2.21
N ILE A 157 12.36 4.79 3.04
CA ILE A 157 13.06 5.95 3.62
C ILE A 157 14.13 6.56 2.69
N SER A 158 14.46 5.88 1.57
CA SER A 158 15.47 6.34 0.60
C SER A 158 14.89 7.24 -0.49
N PHE A 159 13.57 7.46 -0.49
CA PHE A 159 12.84 8.39 -1.34
C PHE A 159 12.50 9.66 -0.57
#